data_5161e4df46054ce62bb5f56aacb866af
#
_entry.id   5161e4df46054ce62bb5f56aacb866af
#
_cell.length_a   1.000
_cell.length_b   1.000
_cell.length_c   1.000
_cell.angle_alpha   90.00
_cell.angle_beta   90.00
_cell.angle_gamma   90.00
#
_symmetry.space_group_name_H-M   'P 1'
#
loop_
_entity.id
_entity.type
_entity.pdbx_description
1 polymer ?
#
loop_
_entity_poly.entity_id
_entity_poly.type
_entity_poly.pdbx_seq_one_letter_code
_entity_poly.pdbx_strand_id
1 'polypeptide(L)'
;MHNLILVLNCGSSSMKAAVLDGVTGESFLTVLAEKLGSADALITTKFQGEKEVFYFKEHTSHDHAVKKLLQILQQHGLNKDIIAVGHRVVHGGETFHASTLITREVLEDIEHCIPLAPLHNPAHLLGIHAAQEAFPDLPHVAVFDTSFHQTMPEHAYLYAIPRKYYRQNAVRRYGFHGTSYRYVSQAAAEMLERPLDELCMVVAHLGNGASVTAIKNGISVDTSMGLTPLEGLIMGTRSGDIDPSIFEFLFDNKHMSIRQIN
;
A
#
# COMPACT_ATOMS: atom_id res chain seq x y z
N MET A 1 -4.89 -22.44 20.41
CA MET A 1 -4.71 -20.99 20.22
C MET A 1 -4.04 -20.80 18.87
N HIS A 2 -4.65 -20.07 17.99
CA HIS A 2 -4.04 -19.71 16.73
C HIS A 2 -3.23 -18.42 16.92
N ASN A 3 -2.08 -18.32 16.25
CA ASN A 3 -1.33 -17.05 16.20
C ASN A 3 -1.83 -16.26 15.00
N LEU A 4 -2.92 -15.51 15.19
CA LEU A 4 -3.55 -14.77 14.10
C LEU A 4 -2.95 -13.38 13.94
N ILE A 5 -2.82 -12.95 12.70
CA ILE A 5 -2.39 -11.59 12.34
C ILE A 5 -3.55 -10.88 11.64
N LEU A 6 -3.92 -9.71 12.13
CA LEU A 6 -4.83 -8.81 11.43
C LEU A 6 -4.02 -7.95 10.46
N VAL A 7 -4.38 -7.99 9.17
CA VAL A 7 -3.76 -7.13 8.14
C VAL A 7 -4.77 -6.08 7.68
N LEU A 8 -4.36 -4.81 7.67
CA LEU A 8 -5.18 -3.67 7.27
C LEU A 8 -4.57 -2.93 6.07
N ASN A 9 -5.44 -2.54 5.15
CA ASN A 9 -5.12 -1.70 4.00
C ASN A 9 -6.24 -0.66 3.84
N CYS A 10 -6.00 0.56 4.28
CA CYS A 10 -6.94 1.67 4.25
C CYS A 10 -6.70 2.54 3.01
N GLY A 11 -7.66 2.59 2.09
CA GLY A 11 -7.69 3.56 1.00
C GLY A 11 -8.54 4.78 1.37
N SER A 12 -8.59 5.80 0.50
CA SER A 12 -9.34 7.04 0.76
C SER A 12 -10.84 6.83 1.05
N SER A 13 -11.46 5.84 0.39
CA SER A 13 -12.90 5.52 0.52
C SER A 13 -13.14 4.03 0.76
N SER A 14 -12.12 3.27 1.18
CA SER A 14 -12.23 1.84 1.40
C SER A 14 -11.30 1.35 2.50
N MET A 15 -11.64 0.22 3.11
CA MET A 15 -10.77 -0.51 4.02
C MET A 15 -10.84 -1.99 3.66
N LYS A 16 -9.70 -2.60 3.41
CA LYS A 16 -9.56 -4.05 3.30
C LYS A 16 -8.89 -4.59 4.55
N ALA A 17 -9.44 -5.66 5.09
CA ALA A 17 -8.84 -6.36 6.20
C ALA A 17 -8.82 -7.87 5.95
N ALA A 18 -7.83 -8.54 6.48
CA ALA A 18 -7.77 -10.00 6.51
C ALA A 18 -7.21 -10.47 7.86
N VAL A 19 -7.76 -11.58 8.36
CA VAL A 19 -7.19 -12.30 9.50
C VAL A 19 -6.52 -13.55 8.96
N LEU A 20 -5.23 -13.65 9.16
CA LEU A 20 -4.38 -14.71 8.63
C LEU A 20 -3.76 -15.51 9.78
N ASP A 21 -3.56 -16.80 9.57
CA ASP A 21 -2.64 -17.57 10.41
C ASP A 21 -1.21 -17.07 10.21
N GLY A 22 -0.53 -16.74 11.29
CA GLY A 22 0.80 -16.15 11.26
C GLY A 22 1.91 -17.12 10.81
N VAL A 23 1.62 -18.41 10.72
CA VAL A 23 2.58 -19.45 10.32
C VAL A 23 2.30 -19.93 8.90
N THR A 24 1.04 -20.30 8.61
CA THR A 24 0.65 -20.88 7.32
C THR A 24 0.26 -19.84 6.28
N GLY A 25 -0.12 -18.61 6.71
CA GLY A 25 -0.70 -17.59 5.85
C GLY A 25 -2.14 -17.88 5.43
N GLU A 26 -2.77 -18.92 5.95
CA GLU A 26 -4.17 -19.25 5.66
C GLU A 26 -5.09 -18.12 6.13
N SER A 27 -6.07 -17.76 5.26
CA SER A 27 -7.02 -16.69 5.54
C SER A 27 -8.26 -17.24 6.25
N PHE A 28 -8.50 -16.79 7.48
CA PHE A 28 -9.69 -17.10 8.27
C PHE A 28 -10.87 -16.19 7.96
N LEU A 29 -10.60 -14.89 7.79
CA LEU A 29 -11.61 -13.87 7.56
C LEU A 29 -11.06 -12.85 6.56
N THR A 30 -11.89 -12.45 5.61
CA THR A 30 -11.62 -11.26 4.80
C THR A 30 -12.76 -10.26 4.93
N VAL A 31 -12.42 -8.98 4.97
CA VAL A 31 -13.35 -7.87 5.12
C VAL A 31 -13.04 -6.80 4.08
N LEU A 32 -14.08 -6.31 3.42
CA LEU A 32 -14.00 -5.21 2.46
C LEU A 32 -15.07 -4.18 2.81
N ALA A 33 -14.66 -3.03 3.31
CA ALA A 33 -15.51 -1.86 3.43
C ALA A 33 -15.31 -0.96 2.22
N GLU A 34 -16.40 -0.52 1.62
CA GLU A 34 -16.41 0.26 0.38
C GLU A 34 -17.30 1.50 0.52
N LYS A 35 -17.01 2.51 -0.32
CA LYS A 35 -17.74 3.77 -0.38
C LYS A 35 -17.80 4.51 0.97
N LEU A 36 -16.73 4.37 1.78
CA LEU A 36 -16.61 5.11 3.03
C LEU A 36 -16.68 6.61 2.75
N GLY A 37 -17.37 7.35 3.61
CA GLY A 37 -17.68 8.77 3.42
C GLY A 37 -18.95 9.03 2.61
N SER A 38 -19.67 8.00 2.15
CA SER A 38 -20.95 8.15 1.44
C SER A 38 -22.12 7.47 2.18
N ALA A 39 -23.34 7.78 1.74
CA ALA A 39 -24.56 7.13 2.25
C ALA A 39 -24.68 5.67 1.83
N ASP A 40 -23.97 5.25 0.77
CA ASP A 40 -23.98 3.88 0.23
C ASP A 40 -22.84 3.02 0.78
N ALA A 41 -22.23 3.43 1.90
CA ALA A 41 -21.15 2.68 2.52
C ALA A 41 -21.65 1.28 2.94
N LEU A 42 -20.83 0.29 2.64
CA LEU A 42 -21.13 -1.10 2.99
C LEU A 42 -19.86 -1.84 3.42
N ILE A 43 -20.04 -2.93 4.15
CA ILE A 43 -18.96 -3.84 4.50
C ILE A 43 -19.36 -5.26 4.08
N THR A 44 -18.47 -5.91 3.36
CA THR A 44 -18.60 -7.31 2.94
C THR A 44 -17.60 -8.15 3.72
N THR A 45 -18.06 -9.26 4.28
CA THR A 45 -17.19 -10.22 4.97
C THR A 45 -17.24 -11.58 4.28
N LYS A 46 -16.14 -12.32 4.37
CA LYS A 46 -16.10 -13.74 4.03
C LYS A 46 -15.43 -14.50 5.16
N PHE A 47 -16.16 -15.43 5.75
CA PHE A 47 -15.70 -16.29 6.84
C PHE A 47 -16.13 -17.73 6.53
N GLN A 48 -15.17 -18.68 6.54
CA GLN A 48 -15.43 -20.11 6.25
C GLN A 48 -16.24 -20.37 4.96
N GLY A 49 -16.03 -19.55 3.93
CA GLY A 49 -16.73 -19.66 2.64
C GLY A 49 -18.07 -18.90 2.58
N GLU A 50 -18.62 -18.49 3.70
CA GLU A 50 -19.85 -17.71 3.75
C GLU A 50 -19.56 -16.22 3.54
N LYS A 51 -20.45 -15.55 2.79
CA LYS A 51 -20.36 -14.12 2.51
C LYS A 51 -21.54 -13.40 3.16
N GLU A 52 -21.25 -12.38 3.94
CA GLU A 52 -22.23 -11.48 4.53
C GLU A 52 -21.99 -10.05 4.05
N VAL A 53 -23.07 -9.25 3.95
CA VAL A 53 -23.01 -7.84 3.56
C VAL A 53 -23.80 -7.02 4.56
N PHE A 54 -23.18 -5.99 5.09
CA PHE A 54 -23.78 -5.02 6.02
C PHE A 54 -23.79 -3.64 5.40
N TYR A 55 -24.94 -2.99 5.36
CA TYR A 55 -25.07 -1.61 4.90
C TYR A 55 -25.03 -0.69 6.11
N PHE A 56 -24.25 0.37 6.01
CA PHE A 56 -24.25 1.44 7.02
C PHE A 56 -25.45 2.36 6.78
N LYS A 57 -26.02 2.89 7.86
CA LYS A 57 -27.22 3.75 7.80
C LYS A 57 -26.91 5.24 7.62
N GLU A 58 -25.66 5.64 7.82
CA GLU A 58 -25.19 7.03 7.85
C GLU A 58 -23.82 7.14 7.17
N HIS A 59 -23.36 8.39 6.98
CA HIS A 59 -22.00 8.66 6.51
C HIS A 59 -20.97 7.98 7.40
N THR A 60 -20.24 7.03 6.84
CA THR A 60 -19.38 6.13 7.60
C THR A 60 -17.91 6.45 7.34
N SER A 61 -17.18 6.79 8.38
CA SER A 61 -15.72 6.99 8.36
C SER A 61 -14.96 5.67 8.50
N HIS A 62 -13.63 5.73 8.38
CA HIS A 62 -12.76 4.59 8.68
C HIS A 62 -12.91 4.09 10.12
N ASP A 63 -13.12 4.97 11.10
CA ASP A 63 -13.35 4.58 12.50
C ASP A 63 -14.58 3.68 12.64
N HIS A 64 -15.68 4.02 11.97
CA HIS A 64 -16.87 3.18 11.97
C HIS A 64 -16.61 1.81 11.33
N ALA A 65 -15.83 1.78 10.23
CA ALA A 65 -15.46 0.54 9.59
C ALA A 65 -14.59 -0.34 10.49
N VAL A 66 -13.61 0.23 11.20
CA VAL A 66 -12.77 -0.48 12.18
C VAL A 66 -13.61 -0.96 13.37
N LYS A 67 -14.52 -0.13 13.93
CA LYS A 67 -15.43 -0.56 14.99
C LYS A 67 -16.33 -1.73 14.55
N LYS A 68 -16.82 -1.70 13.30
CA LYS A 68 -17.59 -2.83 12.75
C LYS A 68 -16.72 -4.07 12.57
N LEU A 69 -15.49 -3.92 12.11
CA LEU A 69 -14.50 -5.01 12.02
C LEU A 69 -14.30 -5.68 13.39
N LEU A 70 -14.14 -4.89 14.48
CA LEU A 70 -14.03 -5.42 15.84
C LEU A 70 -15.24 -6.26 16.25
N GLN A 71 -16.46 -5.78 15.95
CA GLN A 71 -17.67 -6.54 16.23
C GLN A 71 -17.69 -7.89 15.49
N ILE A 72 -17.27 -7.89 14.20
CA ILE A 72 -17.17 -9.10 13.39
C ILE A 72 -16.13 -10.06 13.98
N LEU A 73 -14.96 -9.57 14.37
CA LEU A 73 -13.93 -10.39 15.02
C LEU A 73 -14.41 -11.02 16.33
N GLN A 74 -15.16 -10.26 17.13
CA GLN A 74 -15.77 -10.75 18.38
C GLN A 74 -16.85 -11.81 18.11
N GLN A 75 -17.72 -11.60 17.12
CA GLN A 75 -18.77 -12.54 16.73
C GLN A 75 -18.20 -13.91 16.32
N HIS A 76 -17.07 -13.91 15.63
CA HIS A 76 -16.39 -15.13 15.19
C HIS A 76 -15.35 -15.66 16.20
N GLY A 77 -15.18 -14.98 17.35
CA GLY A 77 -14.23 -15.40 18.41
C GLY A 77 -12.75 -15.24 18.07
N LEU A 78 -12.43 -14.50 16.99
CA LEU A 78 -11.08 -14.35 16.47
C LEU A 78 -10.23 -13.32 17.24
N ASN A 79 -10.87 -12.37 17.90
CA ASN A 79 -10.21 -11.22 18.54
C ASN A 79 -9.19 -11.61 19.61
N LYS A 80 -9.36 -12.76 20.28
CA LYS A 80 -8.47 -13.23 21.36
C LYS A 80 -7.20 -13.90 20.86
N ASP A 81 -7.22 -14.37 19.62
CA ASP A 81 -6.10 -15.08 19.01
C ASP A 81 -5.25 -14.15 18.12
N ILE A 82 -5.65 -12.88 17.93
CA ILE A 82 -4.86 -11.88 17.22
C ILE A 82 -3.68 -11.45 18.11
N ILE A 83 -2.47 -11.62 17.58
CA ILE A 83 -1.22 -11.31 18.28
C ILE A 83 -0.49 -10.09 17.72
N ALA A 84 -0.84 -9.62 16.53
CA ALA A 84 -0.25 -8.45 15.88
C ALA A 84 -1.18 -7.86 14.81
N VAL A 85 -0.96 -6.57 14.48
CA VAL A 85 -1.66 -5.87 13.41
C VAL A 85 -0.64 -5.35 12.39
N GLY A 86 -0.79 -5.78 11.14
CA GLY A 86 -0.01 -5.32 10.00
C GLY A 86 -0.75 -4.23 9.23
N HIS A 87 -0.06 -3.15 8.86
CA HIS A 87 -0.61 -2.03 8.11
C HIS A 87 0.15 -1.84 6.80
N ARG A 88 -0.54 -1.88 5.68
CA ARG A 88 0.04 -1.40 4.42
C ARG A 88 0.13 0.12 4.45
N VAL A 89 1.31 0.64 4.11
CA VAL A 89 1.58 2.06 3.90
C VAL A 89 2.16 2.24 2.50
N VAL A 90 1.56 3.12 1.70
CA VAL A 90 1.99 3.29 0.30
C VAL A 90 3.36 3.93 0.23
N HIS A 91 3.65 4.97 1.00
CA HIS A 91 4.90 5.71 0.88
C HIS A 91 5.66 5.80 2.20
N GLY A 92 6.88 5.27 2.22
CA GLY A 92 7.77 5.30 3.37
C GLY A 92 9.00 6.20 3.20
N GLY A 93 9.04 7.03 2.15
CA GLY A 93 10.20 7.88 1.87
C GLY A 93 11.47 7.08 1.63
N GLU A 94 12.59 7.66 1.99
CA GLU A 94 13.91 7.01 1.97
C GLU A 94 14.28 6.36 3.32
N THR A 95 13.45 6.55 4.36
CA THR A 95 13.74 6.10 5.72
C THR A 95 13.52 4.59 5.88
N PHE A 96 12.48 4.04 5.24
CA PHE A 96 12.05 2.67 5.51
C PHE A 96 12.50 1.69 4.42
N HIS A 97 13.40 0.79 4.78
CA HIS A 97 13.93 -0.29 3.92
C HIS A 97 13.26 -1.65 4.17
N ALA A 98 12.49 -1.78 5.26
CA ALA A 98 11.82 -3.00 5.67
C ALA A 98 10.52 -2.69 6.43
N SER A 99 9.77 -3.75 6.75
CA SER A 99 8.65 -3.65 7.68
C SER A 99 9.13 -3.18 9.05
N THR A 100 8.39 -2.24 9.66
CA THR A 100 8.85 -1.52 10.85
C THR A 100 7.75 -1.49 11.91
N LEU A 101 8.11 -1.73 13.17
CA LEU A 101 7.19 -1.56 14.31
C LEU A 101 6.78 -0.09 14.41
N ILE A 102 5.49 0.16 14.48
CA ILE A 102 4.95 1.52 14.53
C ILE A 102 5.16 2.10 15.93
N THR A 103 6.09 3.04 16.01
CA THR A 103 6.30 3.94 17.15
C THR A 103 5.78 5.33 16.81
N ARG A 104 5.88 6.26 17.76
CA ARG A 104 5.53 7.66 17.52
C ARG A 104 6.40 8.28 16.41
N GLU A 105 7.68 8.00 16.41
CA GLU A 105 8.63 8.50 15.41
C GLU A 105 8.29 7.97 14.01
N VAL A 106 7.88 6.70 13.91
CA VAL A 106 7.44 6.09 12.64
C VAL A 106 6.17 6.76 12.11
N LEU A 107 5.23 7.14 12.99
CA LEU A 107 4.04 7.89 12.58
C LEU A 107 4.41 9.28 12.06
N GLU A 108 5.30 10.00 12.74
CA GLU A 108 5.82 11.30 12.32
C GLU A 108 6.51 11.21 10.94
N ASP A 109 7.31 10.17 10.69
CA ASP A 109 7.95 9.92 9.39
C ASP A 109 6.93 9.62 8.29
N ILE A 110 5.86 8.85 8.59
CA ILE A 110 4.76 8.61 7.64
C ILE A 110 4.01 9.91 7.32
N GLU A 111 3.81 10.79 8.31
CA GLU A 111 3.23 12.12 8.12
C GLU A 111 4.11 12.99 7.21
N HIS A 112 5.42 13.00 7.43
CA HIS A 112 6.36 13.72 6.56
C HIS A 112 6.33 13.26 5.10
N CYS A 113 5.90 12.03 4.84
CA CYS A 113 5.71 11.48 3.49
C CYS A 113 4.37 11.89 2.85
N ILE A 114 3.45 12.59 3.54
CA ILE A 114 2.15 13.02 2.98
C ILE A 114 2.32 13.82 1.68
N PRO A 115 3.25 14.78 1.54
CA PRO A 115 3.43 15.50 0.28
C PRO A 115 3.77 14.60 -0.92
N LEU A 116 4.38 13.43 -0.69
CA LEU A 116 4.73 12.44 -1.71
C LEU A 116 3.56 11.48 -2.03
N ALA A 117 2.62 11.31 -1.10
CA ALA A 117 1.46 10.43 -1.25
C ALA A 117 0.18 11.04 -0.63
N PRO A 118 -0.27 12.23 -1.10
CA PRO A 118 -1.35 12.99 -0.46
C PRO A 118 -2.72 12.28 -0.51
N LEU A 119 -2.92 11.36 -1.45
CA LEU A 119 -4.16 10.58 -1.59
C LEU A 119 -4.16 9.29 -0.76
N HIS A 120 -3.02 8.86 -0.22
CA HIS A 120 -2.86 7.54 0.41
C HIS A 120 -2.44 7.64 1.88
N ASN A 121 -1.32 8.28 2.18
CA ASN A 121 -0.76 8.30 3.54
C ASN A 121 -1.72 8.87 4.60
N PRO A 122 -2.52 9.93 4.35
CA PRO A 122 -3.51 10.38 5.33
C PRO A 122 -4.54 9.29 5.70
N ALA A 123 -5.03 8.52 4.72
CA ALA A 123 -5.97 7.43 4.98
C ALA A 123 -5.31 6.26 5.74
N HIS A 124 -4.02 5.98 5.46
CA HIS A 124 -3.27 4.98 6.21
C HIS A 124 -3.09 5.38 7.67
N LEU A 125 -2.72 6.64 7.95
CA LEU A 125 -2.60 7.15 9.31
C LEU A 125 -3.92 7.06 10.08
N LEU A 126 -5.04 7.44 9.46
CA LEU A 126 -6.37 7.27 10.06
C LEU A 126 -6.65 5.80 10.41
N GLY A 127 -6.35 4.88 9.50
CA GLY A 127 -6.51 3.45 9.74
C GLY A 127 -5.59 2.90 10.85
N ILE A 128 -4.35 3.37 10.92
CA ILE A 128 -3.39 3.00 11.96
C ILE A 128 -3.89 3.49 13.33
N HIS A 129 -4.28 4.76 13.46
CA HIS A 129 -4.77 5.31 14.72
C HIS A 129 -6.01 4.59 15.21
N ALA A 130 -6.99 4.36 14.32
CA ALA A 130 -8.20 3.61 14.67
C ALA A 130 -7.89 2.18 15.14
N ALA A 131 -6.91 1.51 14.51
CA ALA A 131 -6.50 0.17 14.91
C ALA A 131 -5.71 0.17 16.22
N GLN A 132 -4.85 1.17 16.48
CA GLN A 132 -4.13 1.31 17.75
C GLN A 132 -5.08 1.58 18.92
N GLU A 133 -6.13 2.38 18.68
CA GLU A 133 -7.20 2.58 19.68
C GLU A 133 -7.96 1.27 19.97
N ALA A 134 -8.17 0.47 18.93
CA ALA A 134 -8.90 -0.80 19.00
C ALA A 134 -8.09 -1.95 19.62
N PHE A 135 -6.77 -1.95 19.42
CA PHE A 135 -5.82 -2.99 19.87
C PHE A 135 -4.60 -2.35 20.52
N PRO A 136 -4.76 -1.62 21.65
CA PRO A 136 -3.68 -0.82 22.23
C PRO A 136 -2.49 -1.64 22.74
N ASP A 137 -2.72 -2.91 23.11
CA ASP A 137 -1.71 -3.78 23.70
C ASP A 137 -0.98 -4.65 22.65
N LEU A 138 -1.42 -4.61 21.39
CA LEU A 138 -0.80 -5.41 20.34
C LEU A 138 0.30 -4.63 19.59
N PRO A 139 1.34 -5.32 19.09
CA PRO A 139 2.29 -4.71 18.20
C PRO A 139 1.65 -4.36 16.85
N HIS A 140 1.87 -3.14 16.38
CA HIS A 140 1.46 -2.65 15.06
C HIS A 140 2.69 -2.52 14.16
N VAL A 141 2.63 -3.05 12.94
CA VAL A 141 3.74 -3.08 12.00
C VAL A 141 3.34 -2.40 10.69
N ALA A 142 4.12 -1.41 10.26
CA ALA A 142 3.99 -0.80 8.95
C ALA A 142 4.76 -1.58 7.88
N VAL A 143 4.12 -1.83 6.74
CA VAL A 143 4.70 -2.48 5.56
C VAL A 143 4.59 -1.53 4.39
N PHE A 144 5.74 -1.05 3.91
CA PHE A 144 5.80 0.03 2.92
C PHE A 144 5.91 -0.51 1.49
N ASP A 145 5.07 0.00 0.57
CA ASP A 145 5.15 -0.37 -0.85
C ASP A 145 6.48 0.03 -1.48
N THR A 146 7.11 1.11 -0.98
CA THR A 146 8.38 1.65 -1.49
C THR A 146 9.61 0.93 -0.95
N SER A 147 9.52 0.16 0.14
CA SER A 147 10.68 -0.37 0.85
C SER A 147 11.51 -1.36 0.02
N PHE A 148 10.89 -2.17 -0.82
CA PHE A 148 11.59 -3.13 -1.67
C PHE A 148 12.50 -2.46 -2.71
N HIS A 149 12.15 -1.24 -3.13
CA HIS A 149 12.85 -0.48 -4.15
C HIS A 149 13.98 0.40 -3.61
N GLN A 150 14.20 0.41 -2.29
CA GLN A 150 15.29 1.20 -1.69
C GLN A 150 16.70 0.67 -2.06
N THR A 151 16.78 -0.48 -2.69
CA THR A 151 18.02 -1.05 -3.23
C THR A 151 18.39 -0.56 -4.62
N MET A 152 17.52 0.22 -5.29
CA MET A 152 17.81 0.76 -6.62
C MET A 152 19.05 1.66 -6.59
N PRO A 153 19.94 1.54 -7.60
CA PRO A 153 21.13 2.40 -7.72
C PRO A 153 20.75 3.82 -8.14
N GLU A 154 21.65 4.77 -7.87
CA GLU A 154 21.42 6.21 -8.10
C GLU A 154 20.98 6.53 -9.53
N HIS A 155 21.57 5.87 -10.52
CA HIS A 155 21.21 6.07 -11.93
C HIS A 155 19.82 5.57 -12.31
N ALA A 156 19.19 4.69 -11.51
CA ALA A 156 17.83 4.21 -11.74
C ALA A 156 16.79 5.06 -11.00
N TYR A 157 17.14 5.64 -9.84
CA TYR A 157 16.17 6.42 -9.08
C TYR A 157 16.22 7.94 -9.32
N LEU A 158 17.33 8.51 -9.82
CA LEU A 158 17.41 9.94 -10.09
C LEU A 158 16.78 10.32 -11.43
N TYR A 159 15.95 11.34 -11.39
CA TYR A 159 15.47 11.99 -12.60
C TYR A 159 16.53 12.95 -13.19
N ALA A 160 16.54 13.11 -14.51
CA ALA A 160 17.41 14.04 -15.24
C ALA A 160 16.95 15.50 -15.09
N ILE A 161 16.80 15.95 -13.84
CA ILE A 161 16.46 17.32 -13.44
C ILE A 161 17.45 17.84 -12.42
N PRO A 162 17.51 19.15 -12.14
CA PRO A 162 18.50 19.69 -11.19
C PRO A 162 18.47 18.96 -9.84
N ARG A 163 19.63 18.46 -9.42
CA ARG A 163 19.82 17.67 -8.19
C ARG A 163 19.32 18.33 -6.90
N LYS A 164 19.14 19.66 -6.91
CA LYS A 164 18.58 20.39 -5.78
C LYS A 164 17.19 19.88 -5.38
N TYR A 165 16.35 19.46 -6.36
CA TYR A 165 15.02 18.95 -6.09
C TYR A 165 15.05 17.58 -5.39
N TYR A 166 16.01 16.74 -5.71
CA TYR A 166 16.24 15.53 -4.92
C TYR A 166 16.70 15.89 -3.49
N ARG A 167 17.75 16.71 -3.35
CA ARG A 167 18.33 17.02 -2.05
C ARG A 167 17.42 17.78 -1.10
N GLN A 168 16.55 18.64 -1.62
CA GLN A 168 15.69 19.53 -0.82
C GLN A 168 14.26 18.99 -0.66
N ASN A 169 13.79 18.20 -1.61
CA ASN A 169 12.39 17.80 -1.71
C ASN A 169 12.21 16.29 -1.89
N ALA A 170 13.29 15.52 -1.82
CA ALA A 170 13.28 14.07 -2.01
C ALA A 170 12.63 13.62 -3.35
N VAL A 171 12.75 14.46 -4.40
CA VAL A 171 12.21 14.13 -5.73
C VAL A 171 13.11 13.13 -6.41
N ARG A 172 12.64 11.87 -6.39
CA ARG A 172 13.29 10.71 -7.01
C ARG A 172 12.23 9.66 -7.37
N ARG A 173 12.63 8.64 -8.15
CA ARG A 173 11.84 7.42 -8.31
C ARG A 173 11.86 6.63 -7.01
N TYR A 174 10.70 6.26 -6.49
CA TYR A 174 10.54 5.36 -5.34
C TYR A 174 10.10 3.98 -5.76
N GLY A 175 9.16 3.89 -6.69
CA GLY A 175 8.51 2.64 -7.03
C GLY A 175 7.49 2.20 -5.96
N PHE A 176 6.55 1.37 -6.37
CA PHE A 176 5.44 0.91 -5.51
C PHE A 176 5.20 -0.58 -5.76
N HIS A 177 4.18 -1.16 -5.09
CA HIS A 177 3.90 -2.59 -5.12
C HIS A 177 5.05 -3.48 -4.60
N GLY A 178 5.99 -2.91 -3.85
CA GLY A 178 7.19 -3.60 -3.38
C GLY A 178 6.90 -4.86 -2.58
N THR A 179 5.83 -4.87 -1.78
CA THR A 179 5.37 -6.05 -1.04
C THR A 179 5.00 -7.20 -2.00
N SER A 180 4.32 -6.88 -3.11
CA SER A 180 3.98 -7.85 -4.14
C SER A 180 5.23 -8.41 -4.81
N TYR A 181 6.18 -7.56 -5.18
CA TYR A 181 7.43 -8.00 -5.81
C TYR A 181 8.28 -8.88 -4.91
N ARG A 182 8.39 -8.52 -3.63
CA ARG A 182 9.10 -9.33 -2.64
C ARG A 182 8.48 -10.73 -2.54
N TYR A 183 7.15 -10.80 -2.42
CA TYR A 183 6.46 -12.07 -2.29
C TYR A 183 6.58 -12.92 -3.57
N VAL A 184 6.26 -12.33 -4.74
CA VAL A 184 6.25 -13.06 -6.02
C VAL A 184 7.64 -13.53 -6.40
N SER A 185 8.69 -12.72 -6.17
CA SER A 185 10.07 -13.13 -6.49
C SER A 185 10.53 -14.30 -5.61
N GLN A 186 10.16 -14.31 -4.34
CA GLN A 186 10.46 -15.40 -3.44
C GLN A 186 9.69 -16.68 -3.82
N ALA A 187 8.38 -16.57 -4.06
CA ALA A 187 7.57 -17.70 -4.50
C ALA A 187 8.05 -18.29 -5.83
N ALA A 188 8.50 -17.43 -6.76
CA ALA A 188 9.08 -17.89 -8.02
C ALA A 188 10.40 -18.63 -7.81
N ALA A 189 11.27 -18.17 -6.92
CA ALA A 189 12.51 -18.84 -6.57
C ALA A 189 12.26 -20.25 -5.97
N GLU A 190 11.28 -20.33 -5.06
CA GLU A 190 10.84 -21.60 -4.47
C GLU A 190 10.28 -22.55 -5.54
N MET A 191 9.42 -22.06 -6.45
CA MET A 191 8.85 -22.85 -7.55
C MET A 191 9.93 -23.36 -8.54
N LEU A 192 10.98 -22.56 -8.75
CA LEU A 192 12.09 -22.91 -9.61
C LEU A 192 13.13 -23.78 -8.91
N GLU A 193 12.99 -24.01 -7.62
CA GLU A 193 13.97 -24.70 -6.76
C GLU A 193 15.39 -24.09 -6.89
N ARG A 194 15.45 -22.75 -6.97
CA ARG A 194 16.71 -22.00 -7.14
C ARG A 194 16.83 -20.90 -6.09
N PRO A 195 18.05 -20.64 -5.58
CA PRO A 195 18.30 -19.52 -4.70
C PRO A 195 17.89 -18.18 -5.34
N LEU A 196 17.20 -17.32 -4.57
CA LEU A 196 16.72 -16.02 -5.05
C LEU A 196 17.87 -15.08 -5.47
N ASP A 197 19.01 -15.18 -4.81
CA ASP A 197 20.22 -14.41 -5.06
C ASP A 197 21.00 -14.84 -6.34
N GLU A 198 20.59 -15.93 -6.97
CA GLU A 198 21.11 -16.36 -8.27
C GLU A 198 20.19 -15.97 -9.44
N LEU A 199 19.03 -15.37 -9.16
CA LEU A 199 18.02 -15.11 -10.19
C LEU A 199 18.04 -13.65 -10.67
N CYS A 200 17.79 -13.51 -11.99
CA CYS A 200 17.43 -12.26 -12.63
C CYS A 200 15.99 -12.40 -13.14
N MET A 201 15.11 -11.52 -12.69
CA MET A 201 13.68 -11.59 -12.99
C MET A 201 13.14 -10.24 -13.43
N VAL A 202 12.14 -10.27 -14.30
CA VAL A 202 11.22 -9.16 -14.54
C VAL A 202 9.86 -9.60 -14.02
N VAL A 203 9.35 -8.90 -13.02
CA VAL A 203 8.05 -9.20 -12.39
C VAL A 203 7.06 -8.12 -12.73
N ALA A 204 5.88 -8.52 -13.21
CA ALA A 204 4.77 -7.62 -13.49
C ALA A 204 3.68 -7.76 -12.43
N HIS A 205 3.31 -6.66 -11.81
CA HIS A 205 2.11 -6.53 -11.00
C HIS A 205 1.03 -5.88 -11.85
N LEU A 206 0.03 -6.65 -12.26
CA LEU A 206 -1.01 -6.22 -13.21
C LEU A 206 -2.39 -6.26 -12.52
N GLY A 207 -2.86 -5.09 -12.12
CA GLY A 207 -4.18 -4.87 -11.54
C GLY A 207 -4.76 -3.56 -12.07
N ASN A 208 -5.64 -2.91 -11.32
CA ASN A 208 -6.11 -1.56 -11.63
C ASN A 208 -4.96 -0.54 -11.58
N GLY A 209 -4.04 -0.67 -10.62
CA GLY A 209 -2.67 -0.14 -10.71
C GLY A 209 -1.77 -1.22 -11.29
N ALA A 210 -0.83 -0.83 -12.17
CA ALA A 210 0.10 -1.75 -12.82
C ALA A 210 1.52 -1.21 -12.80
N SER A 211 2.48 -2.10 -12.58
CA SER A 211 3.91 -1.77 -12.68
C SER A 211 4.73 -3.01 -13.01
N VAL A 212 5.98 -2.78 -13.45
CA VAL A 212 6.97 -3.81 -13.74
C VAL A 212 8.25 -3.47 -13.00
N THR A 213 8.92 -4.48 -12.46
CA THR A 213 10.17 -4.30 -11.71
C THR A 213 11.22 -5.29 -12.21
N ALA A 214 12.43 -4.80 -12.42
CA ALA A 214 13.61 -5.61 -12.63
C ALA A 214 14.23 -5.97 -11.28
N ILE A 215 14.41 -7.28 -11.07
CA ILE A 215 14.98 -7.84 -9.85
C ILE A 215 16.24 -8.62 -10.22
N LYS A 216 17.33 -8.33 -9.56
CA LYS A 216 18.60 -9.03 -9.73
C LYS A 216 19.13 -9.45 -8.37
N ASN A 217 19.44 -10.73 -8.21
CA ASN A 217 19.96 -11.29 -6.97
C ASN A 217 19.05 -10.98 -5.75
N GLY A 218 17.73 -11.06 -5.96
CA GLY A 218 16.74 -10.82 -4.91
C GLY A 218 16.46 -9.35 -4.56
N ILE A 219 17.13 -8.40 -5.22
CA ILE A 219 16.95 -6.96 -4.97
C ILE A 219 16.37 -6.22 -6.18
N SER A 220 15.59 -5.16 -5.92
CA SER A 220 15.08 -4.28 -6.96
C SER A 220 16.22 -3.44 -7.55
N VAL A 221 16.38 -3.46 -8.88
CA VAL A 221 17.39 -2.66 -9.58
C VAL A 221 16.77 -1.58 -10.45
N ASP A 222 15.50 -1.73 -10.86
CA ASP A 222 14.71 -0.73 -11.56
C ASP A 222 13.21 -1.04 -11.45
N THR A 223 12.36 -0.04 -11.62
CA THR A 223 10.90 -0.21 -11.60
C THR A 223 10.21 0.87 -12.43
N SER A 224 9.04 0.58 -12.96
CA SER A 224 8.31 1.47 -13.87
C SER A 224 7.59 2.63 -13.19
N MET A 225 7.10 2.48 -11.95
CA MET A 225 6.48 3.60 -11.21
C MET A 225 7.55 4.52 -10.65
N GLY A 226 7.26 5.82 -10.60
CA GLY A 226 8.21 6.88 -10.30
C GLY A 226 8.14 7.46 -8.90
N LEU A 227 8.13 8.80 -8.82
CA LEU A 227 7.88 9.59 -7.61
C LEU A 227 6.52 9.24 -7.01
N THR A 228 5.53 9.07 -7.87
CA THR A 228 4.16 8.67 -7.54
C THR A 228 3.78 7.41 -8.34
N PRO A 229 2.65 6.73 -8.00
CA PRO A 229 2.18 5.57 -8.76
C PRO A 229 1.51 5.95 -10.11
N LEU A 230 1.99 7.00 -10.79
CA LEU A 230 1.47 7.49 -12.08
C LEU A 230 2.34 7.07 -13.25
N GLU A 231 3.67 7.24 -13.13
CA GLU A 231 4.68 6.94 -14.16
C GLU A 231 4.70 5.44 -14.53
N GLY A 232 5.11 5.13 -15.75
CA GLY A 232 5.31 3.77 -16.24
C GLY A 232 4.19 3.27 -17.13
N LEU A 233 3.60 2.13 -16.81
CA LEU A 233 2.58 1.47 -17.62
C LEU A 233 1.27 2.25 -17.67
N ILE A 234 0.55 2.14 -18.78
CA ILE A 234 -0.87 2.56 -18.87
C ILE A 234 -1.68 1.70 -17.90
N MET A 235 -2.55 2.36 -17.12
CA MET A 235 -3.36 1.72 -16.08
C MET A 235 -4.85 2.00 -16.30
N GLY A 236 -5.72 1.43 -15.49
CA GLY A 236 -7.16 1.60 -15.62
C GLY A 236 -7.63 3.06 -15.57
N THR A 237 -6.98 3.90 -14.75
CA THR A 237 -7.35 5.33 -14.54
C THR A 237 -6.15 6.27 -14.56
N ARG A 238 -4.98 5.82 -15.04
CA ARG A 238 -3.73 6.60 -15.08
C ARG A 238 -3.07 6.41 -16.43
N SER A 239 -2.54 7.51 -16.97
CA SER A 239 -1.92 7.52 -18.31
C SER A 239 -0.65 6.67 -18.42
N GLY A 240 0.08 6.48 -17.30
CA GLY A 240 1.46 6.03 -17.38
C GLY A 240 2.37 7.12 -17.97
N ASP A 241 3.41 6.70 -18.69
CA ASP A 241 4.36 7.61 -19.31
C ASP A 241 3.70 8.44 -20.40
N ILE A 242 3.88 9.76 -20.31
CA ILE A 242 3.48 10.70 -21.36
C ILE A 242 4.58 11.75 -21.55
N ASP A 243 4.58 12.40 -22.70
CA ASP A 243 5.45 13.55 -22.95
C ASP A 243 5.04 14.71 -22.02
N PRO A 244 5.94 15.21 -21.17
CA PRO A 244 5.65 16.35 -20.27
C PRO A 244 5.16 17.60 -20.98
N SER A 245 5.52 17.84 -22.26
CA SER A 245 5.05 18.97 -23.06
C SER A 245 3.53 18.95 -23.30
N ILE A 246 2.87 17.79 -23.09
CA ILE A 246 1.40 17.70 -23.15
C ILE A 246 0.78 18.58 -22.05
N PHE A 247 1.41 18.69 -20.87
CA PHE A 247 0.91 19.56 -19.80
C PHE A 247 0.88 21.03 -20.22
N GLU A 248 1.97 21.54 -20.81
CA GLU A 248 2.06 22.90 -21.33
C GLU A 248 1.05 23.11 -22.47
N PHE A 249 0.98 22.17 -23.43
CA PHE A 249 0.03 22.24 -24.54
C PHE A 249 -1.43 22.35 -24.07
N LEU A 250 -1.85 21.52 -23.11
CA LEU A 250 -3.21 21.53 -22.57
C LEU A 250 -3.48 22.77 -21.71
N PHE A 251 -2.51 23.21 -20.93
CA PHE A 251 -2.60 24.44 -20.14
C PHE A 251 -2.81 25.64 -21.05
N ASP A 252 -1.98 25.84 -22.08
CA ASP A 252 -2.00 27.01 -22.95
C ASP A 252 -3.16 26.99 -23.95
N ASN A 253 -3.44 25.83 -24.57
CA ASN A 253 -4.38 25.74 -25.68
C ASN A 253 -5.80 25.31 -25.26
N LYS A 254 -5.95 24.67 -24.10
CA LYS A 254 -7.25 24.23 -23.58
C LYS A 254 -7.64 24.91 -22.27
N HIS A 255 -6.77 25.80 -21.75
CA HIS A 255 -6.97 26.55 -20.52
C HIS A 255 -7.27 25.65 -19.31
N MET A 256 -6.74 24.42 -19.33
CA MET A 256 -6.87 23.46 -18.23
C MET A 256 -5.88 23.79 -17.12
N SER A 257 -6.33 23.76 -15.87
CA SER A 257 -5.41 23.81 -14.73
C SER A 257 -4.58 22.52 -14.63
N ILE A 258 -3.42 22.60 -14.00
CA ILE A 258 -2.57 21.39 -13.75
C ILE A 258 -3.37 20.27 -13.07
N ARG A 259 -4.30 20.60 -12.15
CA ARG A 259 -5.15 19.62 -11.49
C ARG A 259 -6.16 18.93 -12.42
N GLN A 260 -6.58 19.58 -13.50
CA GLN A 260 -7.50 19.01 -14.49
C GLN A 260 -6.75 18.14 -15.50
N ILE A 261 -5.45 18.43 -15.72
CA ILE A 261 -4.61 17.65 -16.62
C ILE A 261 -4.19 16.35 -15.95
N ASN A 262 -3.85 16.42 -14.68
CA ASN A 262 -3.37 15.30 -13.85
C ASN A 262 -4.54 14.44 -13.33
#